data_79df92cc14da32a9981372f287a04c58
#
_entry.id   79df92cc14da32a9981372f287a04c58
#
_cell.length_a   1.000
_cell.length_b   1.000
_cell.length_c   1.000
_cell.angle_alpha   90.00
_cell.angle_beta   90.00
_cell.angle_gamma   90.00
#
_symmetry.space_group_name_H-M   'P 1'
#
loop_
_entity.id
_entity.type
_entity.pdbx_description
1 polymer ?
#
loop_
_entity_poly.entity_id
_entity_poly.type
_entity_poly.pdbx_seq_one_letter_code
_entity_poly.pdbx_strand_id
1 'polypeptide(L)'
;MNLDELHQMGKELEIWLRMRVHPIAVKLLNSKNEVPQGAIIPTRDWKHKYALCQAFARSQDGHEETIAMFKEDHWCFEPVIGLGLAKRIPEFLDGHHRYPDSVKTLEAGAQWCKICLIYLMVNIRVLFQHLFIFVILFLI
;
A
#
# COMPACT_ATOMS: atom_id res chain seq x y z
N MET A 1 3.73 14.89 14.42
CA MET A 1 2.57 14.14 14.92
C MET A 1 3.12 12.90 15.61
N ASN A 2 2.83 12.75 16.89
CA ASN A 2 3.27 11.60 17.68
C ASN A 2 2.22 10.47 17.63
N LEU A 3 2.52 9.32 18.24
CA LEU A 3 1.65 8.15 18.19
C LEU A 3 0.32 8.39 18.94
N ASP A 4 0.37 9.12 20.07
CA ASP A 4 -0.83 9.40 20.86
C ASP A 4 -1.80 10.33 20.13
N GLU A 5 -1.27 11.32 19.41
CA GLU A 5 -2.08 12.19 18.54
C GLU A 5 -2.77 11.38 17.43
N LEU A 6 -2.07 10.42 16.81
CA LEU A 6 -2.63 9.53 15.80
C LEU A 6 -3.73 8.62 16.39
N HIS A 7 -3.51 8.06 17.58
CA HIS A 7 -4.51 7.24 18.28
C HIS A 7 -5.77 8.04 18.58
N GLN A 8 -5.60 9.27 19.07
CA GLN A 8 -6.73 10.15 19.36
C GLN A 8 -7.53 10.48 18.11
N MET A 9 -6.86 10.83 17.01
CA MET A 9 -7.50 11.06 15.71
C MET A 9 -8.24 9.83 15.20
N GLY A 10 -7.65 8.64 15.35
CA GLY A 10 -8.29 7.38 14.97
C GLY A 10 -9.60 7.15 15.73
N LYS A 11 -9.60 7.32 17.05
CA LYS A 11 -10.81 7.21 17.89
C LYS A 11 -11.88 8.22 17.51
N GLU A 12 -11.50 9.44 17.23
CA GLU A 12 -12.44 10.49 16.77
C GLU A 12 -13.07 10.11 15.42
N LEU A 13 -12.28 9.63 14.46
CA LEU A 13 -12.80 9.16 13.18
C LEU A 13 -13.80 8.00 13.35
N GLU A 14 -13.51 7.02 14.19
CA GLU A 14 -14.43 5.92 14.48
C GLU A 14 -15.77 6.40 15.00
N ILE A 15 -15.75 7.34 15.96
CA ILE A 15 -16.96 7.90 16.57
C ILE A 15 -17.75 8.72 15.54
N TRP A 16 -17.11 9.68 14.87
CA TRP A 16 -17.79 10.59 13.96
C TRP A 16 -18.31 9.92 12.70
N LEU A 17 -17.54 8.97 12.14
CA LEU A 17 -17.92 8.26 10.92
C LEU A 17 -18.67 6.95 11.20
N ARG A 18 -18.85 6.56 12.46
CA ARG A 18 -19.46 5.28 12.87
C ARG A 18 -18.83 4.10 12.14
N MET A 19 -17.50 4.08 12.10
CA MET A 19 -16.75 3.07 11.36
C MET A 19 -16.97 1.69 11.98
N ARG A 20 -17.04 0.67 11.12
CA ARG A 20 -17.15 -0.73 11.56
C ARG A 20 -15.78 -1.41 11.71
N VAL A 21 -14.77 -0.77 11.18
CA VAL A 21 -13.37 -1.23 11.18
C VAL A 21 -12.48 -0.08 11.64
N HIS A 22 -11.37 -0.42 12.25
CA HIS A 22 -10.41 0.58 12.74
C HIS A 22 -9.71 1.31 11.57
N PRO A 23 -9.46 2.62 11.67
CA PRO A 23 -8.62 3.31 10.70
C PRO A 23 -7.19 2.80 10.79
N ILE A 24 -6.52 2.69 9.66
CA ILE A 24 -5.11 2.33 9.60
C ILE A 24 -4.26 3.55 9.24
N ALA A 25 -3.10 3.70 9.88
CA ALA A 25 -2.11 4.68 9.48
C ALA A 25 -1.14 4.05 8.48
N VAL A 26 -0.82 4.79 7.44
CA VAL A 26 0.15 4.37 6.43
C VAL A 26 1.29 5.36 6.42
N LYS A 27 2.52 4.87 6.60
CA LYS A 27 3.73 5.67 6.55
C LYS A 27 4.67 5.12 5.49
N LEU A 28 5.22 6.01 4.69
CA LEU A 28 6.28 5.67 3.76
C LEU A 28 7.63 5.95 4.44
N LEU A 29 8.58 5.03 4.37
CA LEU A 29 9.89 5.14 5.00
C LEU A 29 10.97 5.40 3.96
N ASN A 30 12.00 6.15 4.33
CA ASN A 30 13.15 6.45 3.47
C ASN A 30 14.22 5.35 3.51
N SER A 31 14.22 4.53 4.54
CA SER A 31 15.20 3.46 4.71
C SER A 31 14.66 2.26 5.48
N LYS A 32 15.28 1.10 5.29
CA LYS A 32 14.97 -0.13 6.06
C LYS A 32 15.21 0.03 7.57
N ASN A 33 16.09 0.95 7.95
CA ASN A 33 16.41 1.19 9.36
C ASN A 33 15.28 1.91 10.13
N GLU A 34 14.34 2.50 9.41
CA GLU A 34 13.16 3.16 10.00
C GLU A 34 12.01 2.19 10.29
N VAL A 35 12.14 0.93 9.90
CA VAL A 35 11.12 -0.10 10.18
C VAL A 35 11.03 -0.31 11.68
N PRO A 36 9.83 -0.17 12.27
CA PRO A 36 9.64 -0.37 13.70
C PRO A 36 10.07 -1.78 14.13
N GLN A 37 10.63 -1.86 15.32
CA GLN A 37 10.95 -3.15 15.92
C GLN A 37 9.63 -3.94 16.12
N GLY A 38 9.64 -5.21 15.75
CA GLY A 38 8.46 -6.07 15.82
C GLY A 38 7.53 -5.99 14.60
N ALA A 39 7.80 -5.10 13.64
CA ALA A 39 7.02 -5.08 12.41
C ALA A 39 7.17 -6.39 11.62
N ILE A 40 6.06 -6.88 11.13
CA ILE A 40 5.99 -8.08 10.29
C ILE A 40 6.39 -7.74 8.87
N ILE A 41 7.33 -8.49 8.31
CA ILE A 41 7.71 -8.42 6.91
C ILE A 41 7.25 -9.72 6.23
N PRO A 42 6.29 -9.68 5.29
CA PRO A 42 5.63 -10.89 4.79
C PRO A 42 6.57 -11.98 4.30
N THR A 43 7.54 -11.66 3.47
CA THR A 43 8.49 -12.65 2.95
C THR A 43 9.43 -13.20 4.04
N ARG A 44 9.78 -12.39 5.03
CA ARG A 44 10.61 -12.80 6.16
C ARG A 44 9.85 -13.69 7.15
N ASP A 45 8.66 -13.25 7.58
CA ASP A 45 7.96 -13.84 8.72
C ASP A 45 6.92 -14.88 8.30
N TRP A 46 6.20 -14.63 7.20
CA TRP A 46 5.19 -15.56 6.68
C TRP A 46 5.67 -16.43 5.53
N LYS A 47 6.91 -16.21 5.03
CA LYS A 47 7.54 -16.97 3.94
C LYS A 47 6.79 -16.89 2.60
N HIS A 48 5.94 -15.89 2.41
CA HIS A 48 5.24 -15.65 1.14
C HIS A 48 5.00 -14.16 0.91
N LYS A 49 4.70 -13.81 -0.34
CA LYS A 49 4.31 -12.46 -0.73
C LYS A 49 2.87 -12.17 -0.30
N TYR A 50 2.57 -10.91 -0.10
CA TYR A 50 1.26 -10.45 0.33
C TYR A 50 0.75 -9.34 -0.59
N ALA A 51 -0.57 -9.30 -0.84
CA ALA A 51 -1.15 -8.16 -1.54
C ALA A 51 -1.33 -6.99 -0.56
N LEU A 52 -1.17 -5.77 -1.03
CA LEU A 52 -1.36 -4.58 -0.20
C LEU A 52 -2.77 -4.52 0.42
N CYS A 53 -3.80 -4.89 -0.37
CA CYS A 53 -5.17 -4.95 0.13
C CYS A 53 -5.36 -6.01 1.22
N GLN A 54 -4.66 -7.13 1.14
CA GLN A 54 -4.67 -8.16 2.20
C GLN A 54 -3.97 -7.65 3.46
N ALA A 55 -2.85 -6.92 3.30
CA ALA A 55 -2.19 -6.28 4.43
C ALA A 55 -3.12 -5.29 5.12
N PHE A 56 -3.84 -4.45 4.38
CA PHE A 56 -4.84 -3.54 4.94
C PHE A 56 -5.96 -4.29 5.66
N ALA A 57 -6.58 -5.30 5.03
CA ALA A 57 -7.65 -6.08 5.64
C ALA A 57 -7.19 -6.73 6.96
N ARG A 58 -6.03 -7.43 6.92
CA ARG A 58 -5.47 -8.07 8.11
C ARG A 58 -5.25 -7.07 9.23
N SER A 59 -4.80 -5.93 8.85
CA SER A 59 -4.54 -4.83 9.74
C SER A 59 -5.81 -4.29 10.40
N GLN A 60 -6.93 -4.25 9.70
CA GLN A 60 -8.22 -3.78 10.21
C GLN A 60 -8.98 -4.81 11.03
N ASP A 61 -8.67 -6.11 10.87
CA ASP A 61 -9.38 -7.22 11.50
C ASP A 61 -9.00 -7.46 12.99
N GLY A 62 -8.46 -6.45 13.66
CA GLY A 62 -8.13 -6.52 15.08
C GLY A 62 -6.88 -7.33 15.42
N HIS A 63 -6.05 -7.62 14.42
CA HIS A 63 -4.75 -8.28 14.65
C HIS A 63 -3.69 -7.33 15.21
N GLU A 64 -3.95 -6.01 15.22
CA GLU A 64 -3.05 -4.97 15.77
C GLU A 64 -1.60 -5.10 15.26
N GLU A 65 -1.44 -5.59 14.03
CA GLU A 65 -0.13 -5.89 13.47
C GLU A 65 0.42 -4.70 12.68
N THR A 66 1.64 -4.33 12.97
CA THR A 66 2.42 -3.43 12.10
C THR A 66 3.04 -4.25 10.98
N ILE A 67 2.66 -3.98 9.74
CA ILE A 67 3.18 -4.69 8.57
C ILE A 67 4.07 -3.75 7.77
N ALA A 68 5.31 -4.14 7.54
CA ALA A 68 6.25 -3.45 6.68
C ALA A 68 6.41 -4.22 5.36
N MET A 69 6.18 -3.54 4.23
CA MET A 69 6.24 -4.17 2.91
C MET A 69 7.29 -3.49 2.03
N PHE A 70 8.25 -4.26 1.57
CA PHE A 70 9.23 -3.85 0.55
C PHE A 70 8.75 -4.29 -0.83
N LYS A 71 9.48 -3.88 -1.87
CA LYS A 71 9.19 -4.29 -3.25
C LYS A 71 8.99 -5.80 -3.40
N GLU A 72 9.84 -6.58 -2.76
CA GLU A 72 9.85 -8.04 -2.80
C GLU A 72 8.68 -8.70 -2.07
N ASP A 73 8.03 -7.99 -1.15
CA ASP A 73 6.92 -8.50 -0.34
C ASP A 73 5.58 -8.46 -1.06
N HIS A 74 5.48 -7.63 -2.11
CA HIS A 74 4.22 -7.46 -2.82
C HIS A 74 3.91 -8.61 -3.77
N TRP A 75 2.70 -9.14 -3.67
CA TRP A 75 2.13 -10.05 -4.66
C TRP A 75 1.67 -9.31 -5.91
N CYS A 76 0.96 -8.19 -5.73
CA CYS A 76 0.46 -7.37 -6.83
C CYS A 76 1.51 -6.35 -7.25
N PHE A 77 1.65 -6.17 -8.57
CA PHE A 77 2.66 -5.28 -9.14
C PHE A 77 2.24 -3.80 -9.16
N GLU A 78 0.93 -3.53 -9.20
CA GLU A 78 0.39 -2.18 -9.25
C GLU A 78 0.79 -1.31 -8.05
N PRO A 79 0.68 -1.79 -6.80
CA PRO A 79 1.15 -1.02 -5.65
C PRO A 79 2.66 -0.75 -5.72
N VAL A 80 3.44 -1.70 -6.21
CA VAL A 80 4.90 -1.56 -6.34
C VAL A 80 5.26 -0.40 -7.27
N ILE A 81 4.58 -0.29 -8.42
CA ILE A 81 4.77 0.82 -9.35
C ILE A 81 4.13 2.11 -8.82
N GLY A 82 2.89 2.02 -8.32
CA GLY A 82 2.12 3.17 -7.86
C GLY A 82 2.77 3.88 -6.67
N LEU A 83 3.40 3.13 -5.78
CA LEU A 83 4.17 3.64 -4.64
C LEU A 83 5.61 4.04 -5.01
N GLY A 84 6.03 3.84 -6.27
CA GLY A 84 7.37 4.18 -6.73
C GLY A 84 8.47 3.22 -6.27
N LEU A 85 8.12 2.04 -5.77
CA LEU A 85 9.07 1.01 -5.32
C LEU A 85 9.80 0.32 -6.49
N ALA A 86 9.25 0.41 -7.70
CA ALA A 86 9.89 -0.06 -8.92
C ALA A 86 9.62 0.86 -10.10
N LYS A 87 10.50 0.76 -11.11
CA LYS A 87 10.28 1.42 -12.40
C LYS A 87 9.13 0.75 -13.14
N ARG A 88 8.44 1.52 -13.97
CA ARG A 88 7.41 1.00 -14.89
C ARG A 88 8.05 0.06 -15.89
N ILE A 89 7.38 -1.04 -16.17
CA ILE A 89 7.76 -1.97 -17.23
C ILE A 89 6.82 -1.78 -18.43
N PRO A 90 7.30 -1.98 -19.68
CA PRO A 90 6.49 -1.82 -20.88
C PRO A 90 5.20 -2.63 -20.85
N GLU A 91 5.26 -3.89 -20.42
CA GLU A 91 4.14 -4.83 -20.34
C GLU A 91 3.02 -4.38 -19.40
N PHE A 92 3.32 -3.50 -18.47
CA PHE A 92 2.31 -2.87 -17.63
C PHE A 92 1.58 -1.74 -18.37
N LEU A 93 2.29 -1.03 -19.24
CA LEU A 93 1.75 0.14 -19.95
C LEU A 93 0.99 -0.22 -21.23
N ASP A 94 1.29 -1.36 -21.84
CA ASP A 94 0.68 -1.82 -23.08
C ASP A 94 -0.65 -2.57 -22.89
N GLY A 95 -1.04 -2.82 -21.64
CA GLY A 95 -2.32 -3.43 -21.30
C GLY A 95 -2.30 -4.93 -21.04
N HIS A 96 -1.19 -5.63 -21.34
CA HIS A 96 -1.08 -7.09 -21.13
C HIS A 96 -1.28 -7.50 -19.69
N HIS A 97 -0.93 -6.62 -18.75
CA HIS A 97 -1.13 -6.89 -17.32
C HIS A 97 -2.61 -7.07 -16.92
N ARG A 98 -3.54 -6.55 -17.70
CA ARG A 98 -4.99 -6.63 -17.42
C ARG A 98 -5.77 -7.45 -18.42
N TYR A 99 -5.22 -7.69 -19.58
CA TYR A 99 -5.85 -8.48 -20.64
C TYR A 99 -5.36 -9.94 -20.60
N PRO A 100 -6.23 -10.94 -20.78
CA PRO A 100 -7.70 -10.84 -20.94
C PRO A 100 -8.49 -10.85 -19.61
N ASP A 101 -7.81 -11.02 -18.48
CA ASP A 101 -8.44 -11.37 -17.19
C ASP A 101 -9.39 -10.32 -16.63
N SER A 102 -9.06 -9.05 -16.82
CA SER A 102 -9.80 -7.94 -16.21
C SER A 102 -10.45 -7.00 -17.23
N VAL A 103 -10.00 -7.00 -18.47
CA VAL A 103 -10.50 -6.14 -19.56
C VAL A 103 -10.64 -6.92 -20.85
N LYS A 104 -11.54 -6.45 -21.75
CA LYS A 104 -11.84 -7.16 -23.00
C LYS A 104 -10.87 -6.88 -24.14
N THR A 105 -10.09 -5.80 -24.09
CA THR A 105 -9.12 -5.45 -25.13
C THR A 105 -7.81 -4.93 -24.53
N LEU A 106 -6.71 -5.04 -25.27
CA LEU A 106 -5.42 -4.50 -24.87
C LEU A 106 -5.45 -2.97 -24.72
N GLU A 107 -6.17 -2.28 -25.61
CA GLU A 107 -6.33 -0.82 -25.58
C GLU A 107 -7.00 -0.37 -24.28
N ALA A 108 -8.07 -1.07 -23.87
CA ALA A 108 -8.74 -0.80 -22.60
C ALA A 108 -7.81 -1.05 -21.41
N GLY A 109 -7.01 -2.11 -21.45
CA GLY A 109 -5.97 -2.41 -20.48
C GLY A 109 -4.91 -1.31 -20.38
N ALA A 110 -4.40 -0.87 -21.51
CA ALA A 110 -3.40 0.20 -21.58
C ALA A 110 -3.95 1.52 -21.07
N GLN A 111 -5.20 1.86 -21.43
CA GLN A 111 -5.87 3.06 -20.92
C GLN A 111 -6.07 3.01 -19.41
N TRP A 112 -6.54 1.87 -18.89
CA TRP A 112 -6.71 1.65 -17.46
C TRP A 112 -5.39 1.83 -16.70
N CYS A 113 -4.31 1.20 -17.16
CA CYS A 113 -2.99 1.31 -16.53
C CYS A 113 -2.47 2.75 -16.52
N LYS A 114 -2.67 3.51 -17.62
CA LYS A 114 -2.28 4.92 -17.68
C LYS A 114 -3.04 5.77 -16.66
N ILE A 115 -4.36 5.60 -16.57
CA ILE A 115 -5.22 6.35 -15.65
C ILE A 115 -4.86 6.03 -14.20
N CYS A 116 -4.75 4.74 -13.85
CA CYS A 116 -4.38 4.33 -12.50
C CYS A 116 -3.02 4.84 -12.07
N LEU A 117 -2.03 4.81 -12.96
CA LEU A 117 -0.70 5.34 -12.65
C LEU A 117 -0.70 6.85 -12.47
N ILE A 118 -1.43 7.60 -13.30
CA ILE A 118 -1.56 9.05 -13.15
C ILE A 118 -2.21 9.36 -11.80
N TYR A 119 -3.32 8.69 -11.47
CA TYR A 119 -4.04 8.90 -10.22
C TYR A 119 -3.18 8.60 -8.99
N LEU A 120 -2.52 7.45 -8.98
CA LEU A 120 -1.62 7.05 -7.89
C LEU A 120 -0.41 7.98 -7.79
N MET A 121 0.21 8.34 -8.90
CA MET A 121 1.40 9.19 -8.90
C MET A 121 1.11 10.64 -8.54
N VAL A 122 -0.01 11.21 -8.97
CA VAL A 122 -0.38 12.59 -8.61
C VAL A 122 -0.67 12.67 -7.12
N ASN A 123 -1.43 11.72 -6.58
CA ASN A 123 -1.77 11.73 -5.16
C ASN A 123 -0.59 11.40 -4.24
N ILE A 124 0.36 10.57 -4.70
CA ILE A 124 1.55 10.19 -3.90
C ILE A 124 2.70 11.18 -4.08
N ARG A 125 2.95 11.72 -5.28
CA ARG A 125 4.02 12.71 -5.50
C ARG A 125 3.82 14.04 -4.79
N VAL A 126 2.59 14.48 -4.60
CA VAL A 126 2.30 15.71 -3.85
C VAL A 126 2.71 15.56 -2.37
N LEU A 127 2.78 14.34 -1.86
CA LEU A 127 3.14 14.08 -0.47
C LEU A 127 4.63 13.74 -0.25
N PHE A 128 5.35 13.20 -1.26
CA PHE A 128 6.66 12.58 -0.99
C PHE A 128 7.65 12.63 -2.16
N GLN A 129 8.70 13.44 -2.02
CA GLN A 129 9.77 13.56 -3.04
C GLN A 129 10.87 12.45 -2.97
N HIS A 130 10.95 11.67 -1.90
CA HIS A 130 11.96 10.61 -1.73
C HIS A 130 11.41 9.45 -0.92
N LEU A 131 11.10 8.32 -1.58
CA LEU A 131 10.55 7.19 -0.86
C LEU A 131 10.93 5.81 -1.37
N PHE A 132 11.35 4.92 -0.43
CA PHE A 132 11.79 3.57 -0.75
C PHE A 132 11.04 2.43 -0.02
N ILE A 133 10.23 2.70 1.01
CA ILE A 133 9.64 1.65 1.84
C ILE A 133 8.25 2.04 2.32
N PHE A 134 7.35 1.08 2.30
CA PHE A 134 5.97 1.22 2.74
C PHE A 134 5.75 0.50 4.08
N VAL A 135 5.25 1.20 5.08
CA VAL A 135 4.87 0.62 6.38
C VAL A 135 3.42 0.95 6.67
N ILE A 136 2.65 -0.07 6.99
CA ILE A 136 1.30 0.07 7.48
C ILE A 136 1.39 0.01 9.01
N LEU A 137 1.13 1.13 9.66
CA LEU A 137 1.08 1.21 11.12
C LEU A 137 -0.37 1.17 11.57
N PHE A 138 -0.64 0.32 12.55
CA PHE A 138 -1.94 0.27 13.21
C PHE A 138 -2.09 1.36 14.25
N LEU A 139 -3.32 1.87 14.31
CA LEU A 139 -3.80 2.63 15.45
C LEU A 139 -4.87 1.78 16.14
N ILE A 140 -4.64 1.46 17.38
CA ILE A 140 -5.64 0.95 18.32
C ILE A 140 -6.35 2.14 18.93
#